data_d5b2a1a76305951cde4a2583ac041d77
#
_entry.id   d5b2a1a76305951cde4a2583ac041d77
#
_cell.length_a   1.000
_cell.length_b   1.000
_cell.length_c   1.000
_cell.angle_alpha   90.00
_cell.angle_beta   90.00
_cell.angle_gamma   90.00
#
_symmetry.space_group_name_H-M   'P 1'
#
loop_
_entity.id
_entity.type
_entity.pdbx_description
1 polymer ?
#
loop_
_entity_poly.entity_id
_entity_poly.type
_entity_poly.pdbx_seq_one_letter_code
_entity_poly.pdbx_strand_id
1 'polypeptide(L)'
;MSTRSGPNEGDRLGGYRLEERLGEGGMGVVFRAVREADGEVVAVKVLREDLGEDEVYVRRFEREGRSGSGVDHPHLVSVVDNGVDGGRRYLVTRFVEGASLEEVLGQGVFSGGGVVRLASGIGSALDALHRIGFVHRDVKPSNIMVDTNGRSLLTDFGVARGEGDTALTAAGRVVGTVDYLAPEVIRGEPATPASDVYALGCVVYECLAGAPPFAELDFNETCLAHLEAEPQDLPERRPDVPEPLLWAAMRALIKDPAARPGTGAAYARLLRAGL
;
A
#
# COMPACT_ATOMS: atom_id res chain seq x y z
N MET A 1 25.96 18.09 -21.28
CA MET A 1 25.17 17.64 -20.11
C MET A 1 24.98 16.16 -20.27
N SER A 2 25.70 15.36 -19.46
CA SER A 2 25.60 13.89 -19.51
C SER A 2 24.28 13.50 -18.89
N THR A 3 23.36 12.95 -19.68
CA THR A 3 22.16 12.28 -19.17
C THR A 3 22.64 11.09 -18.35
N ARG A 4 22.67 11.22 -17.01
CA ARG A 4 22.90 10.05 -16.15
C ARG A 4 21.75 9.08 -16.43
N SER A 5 22.07 7.97 -16.99
CA SER A 5 21.15 6.83 -17.12
C SER A 5 20.75 6.38 -15.72
N GLY A 6 19.47 6.06 -15.51
CA GLY A 6 19.00 5.47 -14.24
C GLY A 6 19.81 4.22 -13.85
N PRO A 7 19.61 3.69 -12.62
CA PRO A 7 20.32 2.49 -12.18
C PRO A 7 19.94 1.29 -13.05
N ASN A 8 20.92 0.43 -13.34
CA ASN A 8 20.74 -0.78 -14.13
C ASN A 8 21.10 -2.02 -13.33
N GLU A 9 20.68 -3.17 -13.85
CA GLU A 9 21.12 -4.46 -13.36
C GLU A 9 22.65 -4.57 -13.48
N GLY A 10 23.30 -5.08 -12.43
CA GLY A 10 24.74 -5.16 -12.27
C GLY A 10 25.39 -3.95 -11.61
N ASP A 11 24.69 -2.83 -11.47
CA ASP A 11 25.19 -1.64 -10.79
C ASP A 11 25.34 -1.90 -9.28
N ARG A 12 26.24 -1.12 -8.64
CA ARG A 12 26.45 -1.11 -7.19
C ARG A 12 25.93 0.19 -6.61
N LEU A 13 25.23 0.09 -5.50
CA LEU A 13 24.66 1.24 -4.81
C LEU A 13 24.70 1.00 -3.30
N GLY A 14 25.43 1.80 -2.55
CA GLY A 14 25.47 1.75 -1.08
C GLY A 14 25.92 0.40 -0.46
N GLY A 15 26.73 -0.40 -1.18
CA GLY A 15 27.13 -1.73 -0.73
C GLY A 15 26.17 -2.85 -1.14
N TYR A 16 25.23 -2.55 -2.03
CA TYR A 16 24.28 -3.49 -2.62
C TYR A 16 24.53 -3.65 -4.11
N ARG A 17 24.59 -4.89 -4.60
CA ARG A 17 24.68 -5.20 -6.03
C ARG A 17 23.27 -5.45 -6.55
N LEU A 18 22.82 -4.60 -7.47
CA LEU A 18 21.51 -4.70 -8.11
C LEU A 18 21.50 -5.88 -9.09
N GLU A 19 20.55 -6.81 -8.96
CA GLU A 19 20.55 -8.03 -9.78
C GLU A 19 19.43 -8.06 -10.80
N GLU A 20 18.21 -7.83 -10.38
CA GLU A 20 17.02 -7.94 -11.20
C GLU A 20 16.09 -6.77 -10.92
N ARG A 21 15.54 -6.17 -11.96
CA ARG A 21 14.53 -5.12 -11.83
C ARG A 21 13.17 -5.75 -11.55
N LEU A 22 12.65 -5.52 -10.34
CA LEU A 22 11.36 -6.06 -9.91
C LEU A 22 10.18 -5.20 -10.38
N GLY A 23 10.37 -3.88 -10.49
CA GLY A 23 9.31 -2.97 -10.92
C GLY A 23 9.73 -1.52 -10.97
N GLU A 24 8.88 -0.69 -11.57
CA GLU A 24 9.02 0.76 -11.59
C GLU A 24 7.69 1.40 -11.19
N GLY A 25 7.76 2.36 -10.28
CA GLY A 25 6.61 3.15 -9.83
C GLY A 25 6.84 4.64 -10.02
N GLY A 26 5.86 5.44 -9.65
CA GLY A 26 5.91 6.90 -9.78
C GLY A 26 7.10 7.57 -9.08
N MET A 27 7.66 6.94 -8.03
CA MET A 27 8.76 7.50 -7.24
C MET A 27 10.13 6.88 -7.53
N GLY A 28 10.18 5.70 -8.10
CA GLY A 28 11.46 5.01 -8.26
C GLY A 28 11.36 3.65 -8.90
N VAL A 29 12.53 3.02 -9.01
CA VAL A 29 12.70 1.67 -9.52
C VAL A 29 13.08 0.75 -8.35
N VAL A 30 12.48 -0.43 -8.28
CA VAL A 30 12.77 -1.44 -7.26
C VAL A 30 13.58 -2.56 -7.89
N PHE A 31 14.66 -2.94 -7.24
CA PHE A 31 15.54 -4.04 -7.63
C PHE A 31 15.58 -5.12 -6.56
N ARG A 32 15.62 -6.38 -6.98
CA ARG A 32 16.23 -7.44 -6.20
C ARG A 32 17.74 -7.18 -6.15
N ALA A 33 18.33 -7.21 -4.97
CA ALA A 33 19.76 -6.94 -4.79
C ALA A 33 20.38 -7.86 -3.77
N VAL A 34 21.70 -7.94 -3.78
CA VAL A 34 22.49 -8.71 -2.80
C VAL A 34 23.37 -7.74 -2.03
N ARG A 35 23.28 -7.80 -0.69
CA ARG A 35 24.19 -7.06 0.19
C ARG A 35 25.58 -7.68 0.11
N GLU A 36 26.59 -6.89 -0.29
CA GLU A 36 27.95 -7.41 -0.55
C GLU A 36 28.68 -7.90 0.70
N ALA A 37 28.29 -7.40 1.87
CA ALA A 37 28.93 -7.73 3.14
C ALA A 37 28.72 -9.19 3.59
N ASP A 38 27.53 -9.76 3.31
CA ASP A 38 27.13 -11.07 3.84
C ASP A 38 26.31 -11.92 2.85
N GLY A 39 26.00 -11.40 1.67
CA GLY A 39 25.24 -12.10 0.65
C GLY A 39 23.71 -12.15 0.88
N GLU A 40 23.19 -11.38 1.84
CA GLU A 40 21.74 -11.32 2.08
C GLU A 40 21.00 -10.73 0.88
N VAL A 41 19.90 -11.38 0.46
CA VAL A 41 19.02 -10.91 -0.59
C VAL A 41 18.06 -9.88 0.00
N VAL A 42 17.98 -8.71 -0.64
CA VAL A 42 17.17 -7.56 -0.23
C VAL A 42 16.42 -6.97 -1.42
N ALA A 43 15.44 -6.11 -1.17
CA ALA A 43 14.86 -5.24 -2.17
C ALA A 43 15.41 -3.82 -2.01
N VAL A 44 15.90 -3.23 -3.10
CA VAL A 44 16.44 -1.86 -3.12
C VAL A 44 15.56 -0.98 -4.01
N LYS A 45 14.90 -0.01 -3.39
CA LYS A 45 14.11 1.02 -4.08
C LYS A 45 15.01 2.25 -4.29
N VAL A 46 15.20 2.63 -5.54
CA VAL A 46 16.02 3.79 -5.91
C VAL A 46 15.11 4.91 -6.38
N LEU A 47 15.23 6.08 -5.74
CA LEU A 47 14.45 7.26 -6.10
C LEU A 47 14.82 7.73 -7.52
N ARG A 48 13.83 8.11 -8.32
CA ARG A 48 14.05 8.69 -9.64
C ARG A 48 14.85 9.98 -9.54
N GLU A 49 15.78 10.20 -10.48
CA GLU A 49 16.69 11.35 -10.48
C GLU A 49 15.95 12.69 -10.61
N ASP A 50 14.88 12.72 -11.42
CA ASP A 50 14.03 13.92 -11.58
C ASP A 50 13.28 14.32 -10.30
N LEU A 51 13.09 13.38 -9.36
CA LEU A 51 12.49 13.63 -8.06
C LEU A 51 13.54 13.87 -6.95
N GLY A 52 14.81 13.56 -7.23
CA GLY A 52 15.91 13.70 -6.27
C GLY A 52 16.25 15.14 -5.91
N GLU A 53 15.85 16.12 -6.73
CA GLU A 53 16.01 17.56 -6.50
C GLU A 53 14.76 18.20 -5.87
N ASP A 54 13.62 17.51 -5.88
CA ASP A 54 12.39 17.97 -5.25
C ASP A 54 12.38 17.61 -3.75
N GLU A 55 12.54 18.64 -2.91
CA GLU A 55 12.61 18.48 -1.45
C GLU A 55 11.39 17.73 -0.86
N VAL A 56 10.22 17.82 -1.50
CA VAL A 56 9.00 17.13 -1.03
C VAL A 56 9.17 15.63 -1.17
N TYR A 57 9.59 15.15 -2.35
CA TYR A 57 9.84 13.73 -2.60
C TYR A 57 11.01 13.18 -1.78
N VAL A 58 12.08 13.98 -1.64
CA VAL A 58 13.24 13.63 -0.81
C VAL A 58 12.84 13.42 0.65
N ARG A 59 12.11 14.38 1.26
CA ARG A 59 11.65 14.27 2.65
C ARG A 59 10.71 13.08 2.86
N ARG A 60 9.86 12.76 1.88
CA ARG A 60 8.99 11.59 1.90
C ARG A 60 9.80 10.30 1.94
N PHE A 61 10.75 10.16 1.02
CA PHE A 61 11.63 9.01 0.91
C PHE A 61 12.45 8.76 2.20
N GLU A 62 13.01 9.83 2.78
CA GLU A 62 13.74 9.77 4.06
C GLU A 62 12.82 9.44 5.25
N ARG A 63 11.55 9.89 5.21
CA ARG A 63 10.57 9.55 6.23
C ARG A 63 10.21 8.06 6.19
N GLU A 64 10.05 7.47 5.01
CA GLU A 64 9.87 6.02 4.85
C GLU A 64 11.00 5.25 5.52
N GLY A 65 12.24 5.59 5.20
CA GLY A 65 13.42 4.98 5.81
C GLY A 65 13.42 5.04 7.34
N ARG A 66 13.04 6.19 7.91
CA ARG A 66 12.99 6.37 9.37
C ARG A 66 11.81 5.67 10.03
N SER A 67 10.65 5.70 9.42
CA SER A 67 9.41 5.15 10.01
C SER A 67 9.39 3.62 9.93
N GLY A 68 9.88 3.05 8.83
CA GLY A 68 9.96 1.60 8.65
C GLY A 68 11.01 0.92 9.53
N SER A 69 12.08 1.63 9.96
CA SER A 69 13.12 1.07 10.82
C SER A 69 12.71 0.92 12.31
N GLY A 70 11.56 1.46 12.72
CA GLY A 70 11.12 1.49 14.13
C GLY A 70 10.03 0.48 14.50
N VAL A 71 9.43 -0.23 13.55
CA VAL A 71 8.31 -1.15 13.82
C VAL A 71 8.64 -2.55 13.31
N ASP A 72 8.90 -3.46 14.22
CA ASP A 72 8.98 -4.89 13.89
C ASP A 72 7.60 -5.54 14.05
N HIS A 73 7.06 -6.06 12.94
CA HIS A 73 5.76 -6.70 12.91
C HIS A 73 5.72 -7.79 11.82
N PRO A 74 5.14 -8.98 12.08
CA PRO A 74 5.17 -10.12 11.15
C PRO A 74 4.47 -9.86 9.81
N HIS A 75 3.61 -8.84 9.73
CA HIS A 75 2.89 -8.44 8.53
C HIS A 75 3.34 -7.07 7.99
N LEU A 76 4.52 -6.58 8.40
CA LEU A 76 5.20 -5.43 7.79
C LEU A 76 6.49 -5.87 7.12
N VAL A 77 6.79 -5.30 5.97
CA VAL A 77 8.10 -5.47 5.33
C VAL A 77 9.08 -4.53 6.03
N SER A 78 10.07 -5.09 6.73
CA SER A 78 11.04 -4.30 7.50
C SER A 78 11.96 -3.50 6.59
N VAL A 79 12.18 -2.22 6.93
CA VAL A 79 13.27 -1.42 6.37
C VAL A 79 14.57 -1.85 7.03
N VAL A 80 15.56 -2.17 6.22
CA VAL A 80 16.90 -2.69 6.64
C VAL A 80 17.92 -1.56 6.66
N ASP A 81 17.87 -0.69 5.63
CA ASP A 81 18.84 0.37 5.43
C ASP A 81 18.27 1.47 4.54
N ASN A 82 18.90 2.64 4.54
CA ASN A 82 18.62 3.72 3.59
C ASN A 82 19.87 4.61 3.46
N GLY A 83 20.05 5.22 2.30
CA GLY A 83 21.23 6.05 2.10
C GLY A 83 21.22 6.87 0.82
N VAL A 84 22.36 7.50 0.57
CA VAL A 84 22.65 8.24 -0.66
C VAL A 84 24.02 7.79 -1.15
N ASP A 85 24.08 7.33 -2.40
CA ASP A 85 25.34 6.95 -3.05
C ASP A 85 25.37 7.52 -4.48
N GLY A 86 26.46 8.17 -4.85
CA GLY A 86 26.61 8.85 -6.14
C GLY A 86 25.53 9.90 -6.45
N GLY A 87 24.89 10.46 -5.42
CA GLY A 87 23.76 11.38 -5.53
C GLY A 87 22.40 10.70 -5.70
N ARG A 88 22.35 9.38 -5.73
CA ARG A 88 21.13 8.57 -5.80
C ARG A 88 20.68 8.17 -4.40
N ARG A 89 19.43 8.44 -4.06
CA ARG A 89 18.82 8.00 -2.80
C ARG A 89 18.25 6.61 -2.97
N TYR A 90 18.47 5.75 -1.97
CA TYR A 90 17.97 4.39 -1.96
C TYR A 90 17.40 4.02 -0.59
N LEU A 91 16.44 3.11 -0.61
CA LEU A 91 15.82 2.48 0.53
C LEU A 91 15.94 0.97 0.36
N VAL A 92 16.38 0.29 1.41
CA VAL A 92 16.55 -1.16 1.42
C VAL A 92 15.53 -1.78 2.35
N THR A 93 14.79 -2.73 1.84
CA THR A 93 13.85 -3.52 2.64
C THR A 93 14.20 -5.00 2.56
N ARG A 94 13.69 -5.77 3.51
CA ARG A 94 13.74 -7.22 3.43
C ARG A 94 13.09 -7.67 2.11
N PHE A 95 13.75 -8.57 1.40
CA PHE A 95 13.15 -9.20 0.22
C PHE A 95 12.05 -10.16 0.65
N VAL A 96 10.88 -10.05 0.01
CA VAL A 96 9.76 -10.96 0.20
C VAL A 96 9.65 -11.85 -1.04
N GLU A 97 9.90 -13.14 -0.86
CA GLU A 97 9.69 -14.11 -1.92
C GLU A 97 8.18 -14.37 -2.06
N GLY A 98 7.61 -13.96 -3.19
CA GLY A 98 6.17 -14.02 -3.45
C GLY A 98 5.74 -13.07 -4.55
N ALA A 99 4.49 -12.65 -4.53
CA ALA A 99 3.91 -11.74 -5.51
C ALA A 99 3.17 -10.58 -4.80
N SER A 100 2.93 -9.49 -5.51
CA SER A 100 2.01 -8.46 -5.03
C SER A 100 0.57 -9.00 -4.98
N LEU A 101 -0.26 -8.45 -4.09
CA LEU A 101 -1.68 -8.81 -4.06
C LEU A 101 -2.38 -8.44 -5.38
N GLU A 102 -1.93 -7.41 -6.08
CA GLU A 102 -2.40 -7.03 -7.41
C GLU A 102 -2.18 -8.16 -8.43
N GLU A 103 -0.98 -8.76 -8.45
CA GLU A 103 -0.67 -9.91 -9.31
C GLU A 103 -1.48 -11.16 -8.92
N VAL A 104 -1.70 -11.39 -7.62
CA VAL A 104 -2.52 -12.51 -7.13
C VAL A 104 -3.99 -12.32 -7.53
N LEU A 105 -4.53 -11.11 -7.44
CA LEU A 105 -5.90 -10.77 -7.87
C LEU A 105 -6.10 -10.95 -9.36
N GLY A 106 -5.06 -10.74 -10.17
CA GLY A 106 -5.07 -11.05 -11.61
C GLY A 106 -5.29 -12.54 -11.92
N GLN A 107 -5.13 -13.43 -10.93
CA GLN A 107 -5.36 -14.88 -11.06
C GLN A 107 -6.74 -15.31 -10.55
N GLY A 108 -7.47 -14.46 -9.85
CA GLY A 108 -8.82 -14.72 -9.35
C GLY A 108 -9.13 -14.12 -7.99
N VAL A 109 -10.36 -14.33 -7.55
CA VAL A 109 -10.89 -13.78 -6.29
C VAL A 109 -10.57 -14.68 -5.08
N PHE A 110 -10.61 -14.09 -3.90
CA PHE A 110 -10.33 -14.78 -2.66
C PHE A 110 -11.59 -15.50 -2.12
N SER A 111 -11.38 -16.61 -1.42
CA SER A 111 -12.41 -17.20 -0.56
C SER A 111 -12.62 -16.33 0.68
N GLY A 112 -13.78 -16.47 1.33
CA GLY A 112 -14.06 -15.76 2.59
C GLY A 112 -12.97 -15.95 3.66
N GLY A 113 -12.47 -17.18 3.83
CA GLY A 113 -11.36 -17.47 4.76
C GLY A 113 -10.04 -16.82 4.34
N GLY A 114 -9.78 -16.69 3.04
CA GLY A 114 -8.62 -15.97 2.49
C GLY A 114 -8.65 -14.48 2.84
N VAL A 115 -9.81 -13.86 2.63
CA VAL A 115 -10.05 -12.44 2.95
C VAL A 115 -9.89 -12.17 4.46
N VAL A 116 -10.44 -13.04 5.32
CA VAL A 116 -10.29 -12.88 6.78
C VAL A 116 -8.84 -12.98 7.22
N ARG A 117 -8.03 -13.88 6.62
CA ARG A 117 -6.59 -13.96 6.91
C ARG A 117 -5.85 -12.70 6.47
N LEU A 118 -6.09 -12.24 5.24
CA LEU A 118 -5.49 -11.01 4.70
C LEU A 118 -5.82 -9.80 5.57
N ALA A 119 -7.11 -9.56 5.85
CA ALA A 119 -7.56 -8.44 6.67
C ALA A 119 -7.02 -8.51 8.11
N SER A 120 -6.86 -9.72 8.68
CA SER A 120 -6.26 -9.90 10.01
C SER A 120 -4.78 -9.53 10.01
N GLY A 121 -4.02 -9.94 8.99
CA GLY A 121 -2.61 -9.62 8.86
C GLY A 121 -2.39 -8.12 8.64
N ILE A 122 -2.98 -7.57 7.58
CA ILE A 122 -2.80 -6.16 7.21
C ILE A 122 -3.42 -5.23 8.27
N GLY A 123 -4.60 -5.55 8.80
CA GLY A 123 -5.23 -4.78 9.89
C GLY A 123 -4.35 -4.71 11.14
N SER A 124 -3.69 -5.82 11.54
CA SER A 124 -2.75 -5.82 12.67
C SER A 124 -1.48 -5.00 12.37
N ALA A 125 -1.02 -5.00 11.14
CA ALA A 125 0.12 -4.19 10.68
C ALA A 125 -0.21 -2.68 10.75
N LEU A 126 -1.39 -2.29 10.25
CA LEU A 126 -1.87 -0.91 10.35
C LEU A 126 -2.01 -0.47 11.81
N ASP A 127 -2.59 -1.29 12.67
CA ASP A 127 -2.71 -0.98 14.11
C ASP A 127 -1.34 -0.82 14.79
N ALA A 128 -0.31 -1.54 14.33
CA ALA A 128 1.06 -1.37 14.82
C ALA A 128 1.65 -0.01 14.42
N LEU A 129 1.43 0.44 13.19
CA LEU A 129 1.82 1.77 12.71
C LEU A 129 1.06 2.88 13.43
N HIS A 130 -0.27 2.74 13.58
CA HIS A 130 -1.12 3.73 14.22
C HIS A 130 -0.74 3.97 15.69
N ARG A 131 -0.31 2.93 16.42
CA ARG A 131 0.16 3.05 17.82
C ARG A 131 1.38 3.96 17.97
N ILE A 132 2.20 4.10 16.96
CA ILE A 132 3.35 5.03 16.94
C ILE A 132 3.02 6.38 16.29
N GLY A 133 1.73 6.65 16.02
CA GLY A 133 1.25 7.88 15.39
C GLY A 133 1.50 7.94 13.88
N PHE A 134 1.76 6.79 13.24
CA PHE A 134 2.00 6.73 11.80
C PHE A 134 0.77 6.23 11.05
N VAL A 135 0.28 7.01 10.06
CA VAL A 135 -0.79 6.64 9.13
C VAL A 135 -0.16 6.24 7.81
N HIS A 136 -0.56 5.10 7.23
CA HIS A 136 0.07 4.54 6.02
C HIS A 136 -0.24 5.34 4.76
N ARG A 137 -1.51 5.75 4.55
CA ARG A 137 -1.99 6.65 3.48
C ARG A 137 -1.99 6.09 2.05
N ASP A 138 -1.46 4.90 1.82
CA ASP A 138 -1.38 4.27 0.48
C ASP A 138 -1.60 2.74 0.55
N VAL A 139 -2.65 2.33 1.28
CA VAL A 139 -3.06 0.92 1.36
C VAL A 139 -3.76 0.54 0.06
N LYS A 140 -3.15 -0.37 -0.70
CA LYS A 140 -3.67 -0.87 -2.00
C LYS A 140 -3.02 -2.20 -2.34
N PRO A 141 -3.56 -2.99 -3.29
CA PRO A 141 -3.03 -4.31 -3.65
C PRO A 141 -1.54 -4.30 -4.05
N SER A 142 -1.07 -3.31 -4.80
CA SER A 142 0.34 -3.23 -5.21
C SER A 142 1.31 -2.97 -4.03
N ASN A 143 0.81 -2.49 -2.87
CA ASN A 143 1.59 -2.28 -1.65
C ASN A 143 1.37 -3.39 -0.60
N ILE A 144 0.80 -4.52 -1.01
CA ILE A 144 0.64 -5.72 -0.18
C ILE A 144 1.32 -6.89 -0.89
N MET A 145 2.35 -7.45 -0.28
CA MET A 145 3.00 -8.67 -0.75
C MET A 145 2.32 -9.90 -0.15
N VAL A 146 2.20 -10.96 -0.94
CA VAL A 146 1.76 -12.29 -0.49
C VAL A 146 2.96 -13.22 -0.65
N ASP A 147 3.50 -13.69 0.48
CA ASP A 147 4.65 -14.60 0.45
C ASP A 147 4.28 -16.02 -0.01
N THR A 148 5.28 -16.86 -0.25
CA THR A 148 5.12 -18.26 -0.69
C THR A 148 4.32 -19.13 0.29
N ASN A 149 4.12 -18.68 1.54
CA ASN A 149 3.29 -19.35 2.55
C ASN A 149 1.86 -18.78 2.60
N GLY A 150 1.52 -17.83 1.72
CA GLY A 150 0.22 -17.15 1.69
C GLY A 150 0.02 -16.11 2.79
N ARG A 151 1.10 -15.64 3.44
CA ARG A 151 1.06 -14.56 4.41
C ARG A 151 1.13 -13.22 3.70
N SER A 152 0.21 -12.32 4.04
CA SER A 152 0.20 -10.94 3.53
C SER A 152 1.12 -10.04 4.36
N LEU A 153 1.90 -9.18 3.69
CA LEU A 153 2.80 -8.21 4.29
C LEU A 153 2.60 -6.84 3.63
N LEU A 154 2.43 -5.82 4.45
CA LEU A 154 2.30 -4.42 3.99
C LEU A 154 3.69 -3.83 3.74
N THR A 155 3.86 -3.16 2.61
CA THR A 155 5.10 -2.50 2.19
C THR A 155 4.83 -1.04 1.81
N ASP A 156 5.88 -0.29 1.49
CA ASP A 156 5.81 1.11 1.02
C ASP A 156 5.08 2.05 1.98
N PHE A 157 5.70 2.30 3.14
CA PHE A 157 5.16 3.13 4.23
C PHE A 157 4.93 4.59 3.81
N GLY A 158 3.78 4.88 3.20
CA GLY A 158 3.20 6.23 3.10
C GLY A 158 4.04 7.34 2.47
N VAL A 159 4.96 7.02 1.55
CA VAL A 159 5.84 7.99 0.88
C VAL A 159 5.05 8.90 -0.05
N ALA A 160 3.91 8.41 -0.56
CA ALA A 160 3.16 9.10 -1.60
C ALA A 160 2.50 10.41 -1.15
N ARG A 161 2.22 10.58 0.19
CA ARG A 161 1.44 11.73 0.67
C ARG A 161 1.96 12.28 1.99
N GLY A 162 2.44 13.53 1.98
CA GLY A 162 2.81 14.30 3.17
C GLY A 162 1.59 14.84 3.93
N GLU A 163 1.80 15.37 5.15
CA GLU A 163 0.81 16.23 5.82
C GLU A 163 0.60 17.46 4.95
N GLY A 164 -0.65 17.71 4.54
CA GLY A 164 -1.02 18.84 3.67
C GLY A 164 -1.10 18.52 2.17
N ASP A 165 -0.74 17.31 1.74
CA ASP A 165 -0.99 16.90 0.35
C ASP A 165 -2.46 16.52 0.17
N THR A 166 -3.21 17.35 -0.53
CA THR A 166 -4.53 17.02 -1.03
C THR A 166 -4.41 15.99 -2.16
N ALA A 167 -5.44 15.18 -2.39
CA ALA A 167 -5.51 14.26 -3.53
C ALA A 167 -5.31 15.00 -4.88
N LEU A 168 -5.67 16.28 -4.93
CA LEU A 168 -5.32 17.22 -5.98
C LEU A 168 -4.06 17.99 -5.56
N THR A 169 -2.90 17.66 -6.11
CA THR A 169 -1.76 18.58 -6.03
C THR A 169 -2.08 19.85 -6.79
N ALA A 170 -1.56 21.01 -6.33
CA ALA A 170 -1.74 22.33 -6.97
C ALA A 170 -1.33 22.37 -8.47
N ALA A 171 -0.73 21.32 -8.99
CA ALA A 171 -0.32 21.12 -10.39
C ALA A 171 -1.29 20.25 -11.23
N GLY A 172 -2.45 19.85 -10.70
CA GLY A 172 -3.42 19.00 -11.43
C GLY A 172 -2.89 17.59 -11.75
N ARG A 173 -1.79 17.17 -11.14
CA ARG A 173 -1.25 15.80 -11.27
C ARG A 173 -1.66 14.99 -10.06
N VAL A 174 -2.50 14.00 -10.28
CA VAL A 174 -2.82 13.00 -9.28
C VAL A 174 -1.65 12.04 -9.17
N VAL A 175 -1.03 12.01 -8.00
CA VAL A 175 -0.04 10.98 -7.67
C VAL A 175 -0.75 9.88 -6.91
N GLY A 176 -1.04 8.77 -7.57
CA GLY A 176 -1.61 7.57 -6.98
C GLY A 176 -3.00 7.19 -7.53
N THR A 177 -3.39 5.96 -7.25
CA THR A 177 -4.67 5.36 -7.65
C THR A 177 -5.77 5.90 -6.74
N VAL A 178 -6.84 6.49 -7.31
CA VAL A 178 -7.97 7.03 -6.55
C VAL A 178 -8.85 5.95 -5.94
N ASP A 179 -8.81 4.73 -6.47
CA ASP A 179 -9.72 3.61 -6.16
C ASP A 179 -9.77 3.17 -4.70
N TYR A 180 -8.77 3.58 -3.91
CA TYR A 180 -8.63 3.22 -2.48
C TYR A 180 -8.66 4.45 -1.55
N LEU A 181 -8.96 5.65 -2.11
CA LEU A 181 -8.95 6.88 -1.33
C LEU A 181 -10.17 7.02 -0.43
N ALA A 182 -9.93 7.32 0.83
CA ALA A 182 -11.00 7.63 1.77
C ALA A 182 -11.67 8.98 1.43
N PRO A 183 -13.01 9.10 1.64
CA PRO A 183 -13.77 10.31 1.36
C PRO A 183 -13.19 11.59 1.97
N GLU A 184 -12.74 11.54 3.22
CA GLU A 184 -12.13 12.68 3.92
C GLU A 184 -10.83 13.13 3.23
N VAL A 185 -10.04 12.17 2.71
CA VAL A 185 -8.79 12.49 2.00
C VAL A 185 -9.08 13.14 0.64
N ILE A 186 -10.14 12.70 -0.05
CA ILE A 186 -10.60 13.33 -1.30
C ILE A 186 -11.08 14.77 -1.03
N ARG A 187 -11.72 15.04 0.11
CA ARG A 187 -12.11 16.41 0.53
C ARG A 187 -10.93 17.29 0.92
N GLY A 188 -9.72 16.75 0.97
CA GLY A 188 -8.52 17.49 1.39
C GLY A 188 -8.32 17.51 2.90
N GLU A 189 -9.06 16.73 3.65
CA GLU A 189 -8.88 16.56 5.09
C GLU A 189 -7.65 15.68 5.38
N PRO A 190 -7.00 15.82 6.55
CA PRO A 190 -5.87 14.97 6.91
C PRO A 190 -6.25 13.49 6.97
N ALA A 191 -5.41 12.63 6.39
CA ALA A 191 -5.57 11.19 6.54
C ALA A 191 -5.39 10.77 8.01
N THR A 192 -6.24 9.87 8.46
CA THR A 192 -6.28 9.34 9.83
C THR A 192 -6.19 7.80 9.82
N PRO A 193 -6.06 7.12 10.96
CA PRO A 193 -6.20 5.67 11.04
C PRO A 193 -7.48 5.13 10.39
N ALA A 194 -8.60 5.87 10.45
CA ALA A 194 -9.85 5.50 9.81
C ALA A 194 -9.77 5.55 8.27
N SER A 195 -8.88 6.37 7.71
CA SER A 195 -8.63 6.43 6.26
C SER A 195 -7.92 5.15 5.78
N ASP A 196 -6.96 4.63 6.55
CA ASP A 196 -6.30 3.34 6.25
C ASP A 196 -7.28 2.16 6.37
N VAL A 197 -8.21 2.21 7.35
CA VAL A 197 -9.27 1.19 7.48
C VAL A 197 -10.21 1.22 6.28
N TYR A 198 -10.57 2.40 5.76
CA TYR A 198 -11.34 2.53 4.53
C TYR A 198 -10.62 1.92 3.33
N ALA A 199 -9.34 2.26 3.14
CA ALA A 199 -8.51 1.72 2.07
C ALA A 199 -8.38 0.19 2.16
N LEU A 200 -8.19 -0.37 3.38
CA LEU A 200 -8.24 -1.81 3.61
C LEU A 200 -9.63 -2.39 3.27
N GLY A 201 -10.70 -1.65 3.50
CA GLY A 201 -12.05 -2.01 3.07
C GLY A 201 -12.17 -2.14 1.56
N CYS A 202 -11.60 -1.20 0.80
CA CYS A 202 -11.55 -1.26 -0.67
C CYS A 202 -10.76 -2.51 -1.15
N VAL A 203 -9.62 -2.80 -0.53
CA VAL A 203 -8.82 -4.00 -0.82
C VAL A 203 -9.62 -5.29 -0.52
N VAL A 204 -10.31 -5.36 0.62
CA VAL A 204 -11.16 -6.50 0.98
C VAL A 204 -12.31 -6.66 -0.01
N TYR A 205 -12.96 -5.57 -0.40
CA TYR A 205 -13.99 -5.59 -1.43
C TYR A 205 -13.47 -6.16 -2.74
N GLU A 206 -12.32 -5.67 -3.21
CA GLU A 206 -11.71 -6.13 -4.45
C GLU A 206 -11.30 -7.61 -4.38
N CYS A 207 -10.76 -8.07 -3.26
CA CYS A 207 -10.47 -9.49 -3.04
C CYS A 207 -11.72 -10.38 -3.18
N LEU A 208 -12.89 -9.86 -2.81
CA LEU A 208 -14.17 -10.55 -2.94
C LEU A 208 -14.78 -10.40 -4.34
N ALA A 209 -14.80 -9.19 -4.88
CA ALA A 209 -15.52 -8.85 -6.12
C ALA A 209 -14.68 -9.05 -7.40
N GLY A 210 -13.34 -9.05 -7.30
CA GLY A 210 -12.42 -9.08 -8.44
C GLY A 210 -12.10 -7.70 -9.04
N ALA A 211 -12.70 -6.64 -8.49
CA ALA A 211 -12.45 -5.26 -8.88
C ALA A 211 -12.68 -4.32 -7.69
N PRO A 212 -12.07 -3.14 -7.62
CA PRO A 212 -12.32 -2.17 -6.57
C PRO A 212 -13.77 -1.67 -6.55
N PRO A 213 -14.24 -1.04 -5.45
CA PRO A 213 -15.66 -0.69 -5.25
C PRO A 213 -16.30 0.14 -6.36
N PHE A 214 -15.51 0.97 -7.03
CA PHE A 214 -15.96 1.92 -8.05
C PHE A 214 -15.13 1.80 -9.35
N ALA A 215 -14.83 0.57 -9.75
CA ALA A 215 -14.13 0.28 -11.00
C ALA A 215 -14.89 0.81 -12.24
N GLU A 216 -14.13 1.01 -13.34
CA GLU A 216 -14.66 1.42 -14.65
C GLU A 216 -15.16 2.87 -14.75
N LEU A 217 -14.98 3.69 -13.71
CA LEU A 217 -15.27 5.12 -13.72
C LEU A 217 -14.02 5.93 -14.09
N ASP A 218 -14.23 7.14 -14.64
CA ASP A 218 -13.12 8.07 -14.78
C ASP A 218 -12.66 8.61 -13.42
N PHE A 219 -11.54 9.35 -13.41
CA PHE A 219 -10.96 9.87 -12.16
C PHE A 219 -11.96 10.72 -11.33
N ASN A 220 -12.71 11.61 -11.98
CA ASN A 220 -13.63 12.51 -11.29
C ASN A 220 -14.87 11.75 -10.80
N GLU A 221 -15.36 10.83 -11.62
CA GLU A 221 -16.48 9.94 -11.27
C GLU A 221 -16.11 9.04 -10.10
N THR A 222 -14.91 8.46 -10.10
CA THR A 222 -14.40 7.65 -8.99
C THR A 222 -14.30 8.47 -7.70
N CYS A 223 -13.75 9.70 -7.76
CA CYS A 223 -13.75 10.62 -6.62
C CYS A 223 -15.16 10.87 -6.08
N LEU A 224 -16.11 11.19 -6.96
CA LEU A 224 -17.49 11.45 -6.57
C LEU A 224 -18.15 10.20 -5.97
N ALA A 225 -17.92 9.03 -6.54
CA ALA A 225 -18.42 7.77 -6.02
C ALA A 225 -17.87 7.44 -4.62
N HIS A 226 -16.58 7.67 -4.38
CA HIS A 226 -16.03 7.55 -3.03
C HIS A 226 -16.66 8.52 -2.03
N LEU A 227 -17.06 9.72 -2.47
CA LEU A 227 -17.71 10.71 -1.62
C LEU A 227 -19.17 10.38 -1.30
N GLU A 228 -19.94 9.89 -2.27
CA GLU A 228 -21.40 9.91 -2.23
C GLU A 228 -22.07 8.57 -2.56
N ALA A 229 -21.48 7.74 -3.43
CA ALA A 229 -22.12 6.52 -3.89
C ALA A 229 -21.91 5.34 -2.93
N GLU A 230 -22.93 4.46 -2.84
CA GLU A 230 -22.77 3.16 -2.22
C GLU A 230 -22.08 2.20 -3.21
N PRO A 231 -21.12 1.37 -2.76
CA PRO A 231 -20.56 0.31 -3.60
C PRO A 231 -21.64 -0.68 -4.02
N GLN A 232 -21.44 -1.35 -5.15
CA GLN A 232 -22.35 -2.43 -5.57
C GLN A 232 -22.42 -3.54 -4.51
N ASP A 233 -23.60 -4.13 -4.36
CA ASP A 233 -23.85 -5.16 -3.37
C ASP A 233 -23.02 -6.44 -3.64
N LEU A 234 -22.16 -6.79 -2.71
CA LEU A 234 -21.36 -8.02 -2.76
C LEU A 234 -22.20 -9.31 -2.75
N PRO A 235 -23.31 -9.43 -1.98
CA PRO A 235 -24.15 -10.62 -1.99
C PRO A 235 -24.62 -11.07 -3.39
N GLU A 236 -24.95 -10.13 -4.28
CA GLU A 236 -25.33 -10.46 -5.65
C GLU A 236 -24.17 -11.02 -6.48
N ARG A 237 -22.94 -10.57 -6.19
CA ARG A 237 -21.73 -10.97 -6.92
C ARG A 237 -21.08 -12.26 -6.40
N ARG A 238 -21.26 -12.57 -5.11
CA ARG A 238 -20.57 -13.66 -4.41
C ARG A 238 -21.51 -14.53 -3.57
N PRO A 239 -22.46 -15.22 -4.23
CA PRO A 239 -23.40 -16.10 -3.52
C PRO A 239 -22.72 -17.32 -2.87
N ASP A 240 -21.45 -17.57 -3.19
CA ASP A 240 -20.59 -18.62 -2.60
C ASP A 240 -19.97 -18.22 -1.25
N VAL A 241 -20.07 -16.95 -0.86
CA VAL A 241 -19.53 -16.41 0.39
C VAL A 241 -20.66 -16.12 1.36
N PRO A 242 -20.51 -16.43 2.68
CA PRO A 242 -21.56 -16.13 3.65
C PRO A 242 -21.97 -14.65 3.65
N GLU A 243 -23.26 -14.39 3.54
CA GLU A 243 -23.82 -13.03 3.48
C GLU A 243 -23.38 -12.15 4.68
N PRO A 244 -23.31 -12.65 5.95
CA PRO A 244 -22.81 -11.85 7.06
C PRO A 244 -21.36 -11.37 6.87
N LEU A 245 -20.49 -12.16 6.20
CA LEU A 245 -19.14 -11.73 5.88
C LEU A 245 -19.14 -10.61 4.84
N LEU A 246 -20.00 -10.70 3.83
CA LEU A 246 -20.12 -9.67 2.79
C LEU A 246 -20.60 -8.35 3.37
N TRP A 247 -21.61 -8.37 4.27
CA TRP A 247 -22.03 -7.18 5.01
C TRP A 247 -20.94 -6.63 5.92
N ALA A 248 -20.16 -7.49 6.58
CA ALA A 248 -19.03 -7.06 7.39
C ALA A 248 -17.95 -6.36 6.53
N ALA A 249 -17.72 -6.84 5.31
CA ALA A 249 -16.76 -6.21 4.38
C ALA A 249 -17.15 -4.76 4.06
N MET A 250 -18.44 -4.49 3.85
CA MET A 250 -18.95 -3.16 3.54
C MET A 250 -18.82 -2.16 4.71
N ARG A 251 -18.66 -2.63 5.97
CA ARG A 251 -18.59 -1.73 7.15
C ARG A 251 -17.41 -0.78 7.13
N ALA A 252 -16.30 -1.13 6.48
CA ALA A 252 -15.14 -0.24 6.34
C ALA A 252 -15.36 0.85 5.28
N LEU A 253 -16.30 0.67 4.35
CA LEU A 253 -16.59 1.59 3.24
C LEU A 253 -17.59 2.69 3.60
N ILE A 254 -18.04 2.76 4.86
CA ILE A 254 -18.91 3.84 5.34
C ILE A 254 -18.22 5.18 5.17
N LYS A 255 -18.97 6.17 4.65
CA LYS A 255 -18.42 7.50 4.30
C LYS A 255 -17.98 8.29 5.54
N ASP A 256 -18.72 8.21 6.63
CA ASP A 256 -18.36 8.82 7.92
C ASP A 256 -17.22 8.02 8.59
N PRO A 257 -16.03 8.60 8.79
CA PRO A 257 -14.91 7.91 9.44
C PRO A 257 -15.24 7.40 10.86
N ALA A 258 -16.09 8.11 11.59
CA ALA A 258 -16.46 7.75 12.97
C ALA A 258 -17.38 6.52 13.05
N ALA A 259 -18.08 6.19 11.96
CA ALA A 259 -18.97 5.03 11.87
C ALA A 259 -18.26 3.75 11.36
N ARG A 260 -17.01 3.84 10.94
CA ARG A 260 -16.17 2.71 10.51
C ARG A 260 -15.67 1.89 11.71
N PRO A 261 -15.20 0.65 11.49
CA PRO A 261 -14.45 -0.08 12.52
C PRO A 261 -13.25 0.76 12.99
N GLY A 262 -13.14 0.99 14.31
CA GLY A 262 -12.17 1.94 14.86
C GLY A 262 -10.69 1.52 14.73
N THR A 263 -10.41 0.25 14.38
CA THR A 263 -9.06 -0.28 14.14
C THR A 263 -9.08 -1.39 13.10
N GLY A 264 -7.93 -1.70 12.51
CA GLY A 264 -7.77 -2.83 11.60
C GLY A 264 -8.12 -4.17 12.24
N ALA A 265 -7.75 -4.37 13.51
CA ALA A 265 -8.12 -5.56 14.27
C ALA A 265 -9.63 -5.63 14.56
N ALA A 266 -10.31 -4.50 14.78
CA ALA A 266 -11.76 -4.47 14.92
C ALA A 266 -12.45 -4.88 13.62
N TYR A 267 -11.97 -4.39 12.49
CA TYR A 267 -12.47 -4.77 11.17
C TYR A 267 -12.28 -6.27 10.91
N ALA A 268 -11.08 -6.80 11.14
CA ALA A 268 -10.81 -8.24 10.98
C ALA A 268 -11.68 -9.13 11.88
N ARG A 269 -12.01 -8.67 13.10
CA ARG A 269 -12.95 -9.39 13.99
C ARG A 269 -14.36 -9.43 13.41
N LEU A 270 -14.85 -8.33 12.85
CA LEU A 270 -16.17 -8.29 12.19
C LEU A 270 -16.23 -9.27 11.01
N LEU A 271 -15.22 -9.26 10.15
CA LEU A 271 -15.11 -10.21 9.03
C LEU A 271 -15.09 -11.65 9.51
N ARG A 272 -14.32 -11.96 10.56
CA ARG A 272 -14.25 -13.32 11.11
C ARG A 272 -15.57 -13.79 11.71
N ALA A 273 -16.32 -12.90 12.34
CA ALA A 273 -17.62 -13.22 12.90
C ALA A 273 -18.70 -13.47 11.83
N GLY A 274 -18.47 -12.98 10.61
CA GLY A 274 -19.35 -13.23 9.46
C GLY A 274 -18.97 -14.46 8.63
N LEU A 275 -17.83 -15.11 8.93
CA LEU A 275 -17.37 -16.32 8.23
C LEU A 275 -18.06 -17.57 8.79
#